data_6b91e801ae3fd68408fd464de6673d5f
#
_entry.id   6b91e801ae3fd68408fd464de6673d5f
#
_cell.length_a   1.000
_cell.length_b   1.000
_cell.length_c   1.000
_cell.angle_alpha   90.00
_cell.angle_beta   90.00
_cell.angle_gamma   90.00
#
_symmetry.space_group_name_H-M   'P 1'
#
loop_
_entity.id
_entity.type
_entity.pdbx_description
1 polymer ?
#
loop_
_entity_poly.entity_id
_entity_poly.type
_entity_poly.pdbx_seq_one_letter_code
_entity_poly.pdbx_strand_id
1 'polypeptide(L)'
;MAIFLDDGLGGGDNTNNAKINSLIVRADLTKYGFLINEEKSLWEPVQVITWLGTVFDTCQVFISVTEHRISKLKSSVNVIRKVDRKTVKVRDLASVVGQVILLTP
;
A
#
# COMPACT_ATOMS: atom_id res chain seq x y z
N MET A 1 -12.81 -3.92 -7.29
CA MET A 1 -11.45 -3.41 -7.59
C MET A 1 -11.26 -2.05 -6.97
N ALA A 2 -10.13 -1.82 -6.33
CA ALA A 2 -9.77 -0.54 -5.75
C ALA A 2 -8.68 0.13 -6.60
N ILE A 3 -8.79 1.43 -6.83
CA ILE A 3 -7.82 2.20 -7.62
C ILE A 3 -7.38 3.41 -6.81
N PHE A 4 -6.07 3.63 -6.73
CA PHE A 4 -5.48 4.82 -6.14
C PHE A 4 -4.44 5.37 -7.13
N LEU A 5 -4.74 6.53 -7.76
CA LEU A 5 -3.91 7.13 -8.82
C LEU A 5 -3.62 6.10 -9.93
N ASP A 6 -2.35 5.73 -10.10
CA ASP A 6 -1.92 4.80 -11.15
C ASP A 6 -1.94 3.33 -10.70
N ASP A 7 -2.25 3.07 -9.43
CA ASP A 7 -2.21 1.73 -8.86
C ASP A 7 -3.61 1.15 -8.68
N GLY A 8 -3.75 -0.14 -8.95
CA GLY A 8 -5.01 -0.86 -8.79
C GLY A 8 -4.81 -2.17 -8.03
N LEU A 9 -5.82 -2.54 -7.25
CA LEU A 9 -5.87 -3.82 -6.54
C LEU A 9 -7.24 -4.45 -6.76
N GLY A 10 -7.25 -5.70 -7.18
CA GLY A 10 -8.47 -6.47 -7.37
C GLY A 10 -8.41 -7.81 -6.68
N GLY A 11 -9.53 -8.48 -6.59
CA GLY A 11 -9.60 -9.80 -6.00
C GLY A 11 -10.82 -10.59 -6.47
N GLY A 12 -10.98 -11.78 -5.92
CA GLY A 12 -12.09 -12.67 -6.20
C GLY A 12 -12.30 -13.67 -5.06
N ASP A 13 -13.42 -14.35 -5.10
CA ASP A 13 -13.80 -15.30 -4.04
C ASP A 13 -12.91 -16.55 -4.02
N ASN A 14 -12.30 -16.89 -5.14
CA ASN A 14 -11.36 -18.00 -5.27
C ASN A 14 -10.31 -17.68 -6.31
N THR A 15 -9.28 -18.56 -6.44
CA THR A 15 -8.17 -18.38 -7.36
C THR A 15 -8.62 -18.22 -8.81
N ASN A 16 -9.59 -19.03 -9.25
CA ASN A 16 -10.08 -18.97 -10.63
C ASN A 16 -10.80 -17.65 -10.92
N ASN A 17 -11.66 -17.19 -10.02
CA ASN A 17 -12.36 -15.91 -10.16
C ASN A 17 -11.38 -14.73 -10.13
N ALA A 18 -10.40 -14.76 -9.24
CA ALA A 18 -9.37 -13.72 -9.18
C ALA A 18 -8.57 -13.66 -10.47
N LYS A 19 -8.20 -14.80 -11.04
CA LYS A 19 -7.47 -14.87 -12.30
C LYS A 19 -8.30 -14.36 -13.48
N ILE A 20 -9.56 -14.76 -13.58
CA ILE A 20 -10.48 -14.29 -14.61
C ILE A 20 -10.66 -12.78 -14.50
N ASN A 21 -10.88 -12.26 -13.30
CA ASN A 21 -11.03 -10.83 -13.07
C ASN A 21 -9.77 -10.04 -13.48
N SER A 22 -8.59 -10.57 -13.18
CA SER A 22 -7.32 -9.92 -13.55
C SER A 22 -7.15 -9.86 -15.07
N LEU A 23 -7.50 -10.94 -15.78
CA LEU A 23 -7.42 -10.98 -17.25
C LEU A 23 -8.41 -10.01 -17.90
N ILE A 24 -9.61 -9.90 -17.36
CA ILE A 24 -10.63 -8.96 -17.84
C ILE A 24 -10.13 -7.52 -17.66
N VAL A 25 -9.63 -7.18 -16.49
CA VAL A 25 -9.10 -5.83 -16.21
C VAL A 25 -7.94 -5.50 -17.13
N ARG A 26 -7.00 -6.43 -17.30
CA ARG A 26 -5.86 -6.23 -18.20
C ARG A 26 -6.30 -5.98 -19.64
N ALA A 27 -7.24 -6.79 -20.15
CA ALA A 27 -7.77 -6.65 -21.49
C ALA A 27 -8.50 -5.31 -21.67
N ASP A 28 -9.32 -4.90 -20.70
CA ASP A 28 -10.06 -3.65 -20.73
C ASP A 28 -9.13 -2.43 -20.71
N LEU A 29 -8.12 -2.43 -19.83
CA LEU A 29 -7.15 -1.34 -19.76
C LEU A 29 -6.38 -1.19 -21.08
N THR A 30 -5.96 -2.29 -21.68
CA THR A 30 -5.29 -2.29 -22.98
C THR A 30 -6.21 -1.78 -24.09
N LYS A 31 -7.45 -2.23 -24.09
CA LYS A 31 -8.46 -1.82 -25.08
C LYS A 31 -8.73 -0.31 -25.05
N TYR A 32 -8.75 0.29 -23.86
CA TYR A 32 -9.03 1.71 -23.69
C TYR A 32 -7.77 2.60 -23.75
N GLY A 33 -6.64 2.05 -24.14
CA GLY A 33 -5.42 2.81 -24.43
C GLY A 33 -4.50 3.08 -23.23
N PHE A 34 -4.71 2.42 -22.10
CA PHE A 34 -3.83 2.55 -20.95
C PHE A 34 -2.52 1.80 -21.20
N LEU A 35 -1.41 2.44 -20.84
CA LEU A 35 -0.09 1.80 -20.84
C LEU A 35 0.13 1.11 -19.50
N ILE A 36 0.21 -0.23 -19.54
CA ILE A 36 0.40 -1.05 -18.35
C ILE A 36 1.88 -1.25 -18.10
N ASN A 37 2.33 -1.02 -16.86
CA ASN A 37 3.68 -1.36 -16.44
C ASN A 37 3.73 -2.85 -16.09
N GLU A 38 4.09 -3.69 -17.06
CA GLU A 38 4.10 -5.14 -16.90
C GLU A 38 5.11 -5.61 -15.85
N GLU A 39 6.23 -4.92 -15.69
CA GLU A 39 7.26 -5.31 -14.71
C GLU A 39 6.76 -5.15 -13.27
N LYS A 40 5.97 -4.11 -13.00
CA LYS A 40 5.44 -3.81 -11.66
C LYS A 40 4.06 -4.39 -11.41
N SER A 41 3.42 -4.93 -12.44
CA SER A 41 2.06 -5.47 -12.34
C SER A 41 2.10 -6.96 -12.07
N LEU A 42 1.30 -7.40 -11.11
CA LEU A 42 1.12 -8.81 -10.77
C LEU A 42 -0.28 -9.24 -11.22
N TRP A 43 -0.36 -10.10 -12.22
CA TRP A 43 -1.61 -10.59 -12.79
C TRP A 43 -2.02 -11.96 -12.28
N GLU A 44 -1.06 -12.74 -11.74
CA GLU A 44 -1.36 -14.03 -11.11
C GLU A 44 -1.90 -13.81 -9.70
N PRO A 45 -2.99 -14.47 -9.32
CA PRO A 45 -3.54 -14.33 -7.98
C PRO A 45 -2.57 -14.81 -6.91
N VAL A 46 -2.46 -14.06 -5.83
CA VAL A 46 -1.67 -14.41 -4.65
C VAL A 46 -2.52 -14.18 -3.40
N GLN A 47 -2.19 -14.85 -2.32
CA GLN A 47 -2.91 -14.70 -1.05
C GLN A 47 -2.31 -13.62 -0.16
N VAL A 48 -1.04 -13.30 -0.36
CA VAL A 48 -0.34 -12.24 0.37
C VAL A 48 0.20 -11.25 -0.65
N ILE A 49 -0.17 -10.00 -0.52
CA ILE A 49 0.29 -8.92 -1.40
C ILE A 49 0.50 -7.63 -0.62
N THR A 50 1.52 -6.88 -1.02
CA THR A 50 1.76 -5.53 -0.51
C THR A 50 1.25 -4.51 -1.53
N TRP A 51 0.38 -3.60 -1.09
CA TRP A 51 -0.17 -2.54 -1.92
C TRP A 51 -0.27 -1.24 -1.13
N LEU A 52 0.27 -0.17 -1.67
CA LEU A 52 0.31 1.16 -1.03
C LEU A 52 0.87 1.12 0.40
N GLY A 53 1.93 0.34 0.62
CA GLY A 53 2.57 0.21 1.92
C GLY A 53 1.80 -0.60 2.96
N THR A 54 0.79 -1.33 2.53
CA THR A 54 -0.04 -2.18 3.38
C THR A 54 0.04 -3.63 2.89
N VAL A 55 0.20 -4.56 3.81
CA VAL A 55 0.22 -5.99 3.52
C VAL A 55 -1.17 -6.58 3.71
N PHE A 56 -1.71 -7.18 2.66
CA PHE A 56 -2.99 -7.89 2.69
C PHE A 56 -2.71 -9.39 2.68
N ASP A 57 -3.11 -10.08 3.73
CA ASP A 57 -2.96 -11.53 3.87
C ASP A 57 -4.35 -12.18 3.92
N THR A 58 -4.74 -12.84 2.83
CA THR A 58 -6.05 -13.50 2.74
C THR A 58 -6.07 -14.89 3.35
N CYS A 59 -4.89 -15.51 3.58
CA CYS A 59 -4.81 -16.79 4.28
C CYS A 59 -5.23 -16.66 5.75
N GLN A 60 -4.76 -15.59 6.40
CA GLN A 60 -5.03 -15.31 7.81
C GLN A 60 -6.13 -14.26 8.00
N VAL A 61 -6.66 -13.73 6.91
CA VAL A 61 -7.62 -12.61 6.91
C VAL A 61 -7.08 -11.45 7.75
N PHE A 62 -5.89 -10.98 7.37
CA PHE A 62 -5.11 -10.04 8.16
C PHE A 62 -4.59 -8.89 7.28
N ILE A 63 -4.67 -7.67 7.78
CA ILE A 63 -4.12 -6.48 7.14
C ILE A 63 -3.08 -5.89 8.07
N SER A 64 -1.85 -5.69 7.57
CA SER A 64 -0.76 -5.14 8.35
C SER A 64 0.01 -4.06 7.60
N VAL A 65 0.80 -3.30 8.34
CA VAL A 65 1.67 -2.26 7.79
C VAL A 65 3.04 -2.87 7.51
N THR A 66 3.69 -2.44 6.41
CA THR A 66 5.04 -2.90 6.10
C THR A 66 6.04 -2.48 7.17
N GLU A 67 7.05 -3.31 7.41
CA GLU A 67 8.13 -2.99 8.37
C GLU A 67 8.87 -1.71 7.99
N HIS A 68 9.01 -1.43 6.70
CA HIS A 68 9.63 -0.20 6.22
C HIS A 68 8.90 1.05 6.74
N ARG A 69 7.57 1.07 6.71
CA ARG A 69 6.79 2.20 7.22
C ARG A 69 6.89 2.32 8.74
N ILE A 70 6.89 1.21 9.46
CA ILE A 70 7.08 1.19 10.90
C ILE A 70 8.46 1.71 11.28
N SER A 71 9.51 1.26 10.59
CA SER A 71 10.88 1.73 10.80
C SER A 71 11.02 3.21 10.54
N LYS A 72 10.41 3.72 9.46
CA LYS A 72 10.40 5.14 9.12
C LYS A 72 9.73 5.97 10.21
N LEU A 73 8.59 5.51 10.72
CA LEU A 73 7.88 6.19 11.81
C LEU A 73 8.73 6.21 13.10
N LYS A 74 9.35 5.10 13.47
CA LYS A 74 10.25 5.02 14.64
C LYS A 74 11.41 5.99 14.52
N SER A 75 12.03 6.08 13.34
CA SER A 75 13.12 7.02 13.09
C SER A 75 12.65 8.47 13.25
N SER A 76 11.48 8.81 12.72
CA SER A 76 10.91 10.16 12.82
C SER A 76 10.58 10.53 14.28
N VAL A 77 10.04 9.60 15.06
CA VAL A 77 9.76 9.79 16.48
C VAL A 77 11.06 10.00 17.26
N ASN A 78 12.10 9.23 16.96
CA ASN A 78 13.41 9.37 17.62
C ASN A 78 14.05 10.74 17.37
N VAL A 79 13.92 11.29 16.16
CA VAL A 79 14.40 12.64 15.83
C VAL A 79 13.72 13.67 16.74
N ILE A 80 12.40 13.58 16.93
CA ILE A 80 11.65 14.50 17.81
C ILE A 80 12.05 14.32 19.28
N ARG A 81 12.25 13.08 19.74
CA ARG A 81 12.63 12.79 21.14
C ARG A 81 14.03 13.31 21.51
N LYS A 82 14.94 13.44 20.53
CA LYS A 82 16.31 13.96 20.75
C LYS A 82 16.37 15.47 20.81
N VAL A 83 15.34 16.18 20.36
CA VAL A 83 15.28 17.62 20.36
C VAL A 83 14.78 18.12 21.72
N ASP A 84 15.28 19.28 22.16
CA ASP A 84 14.78 19.94 23.38
C ASP A 84 13.27 20.18 23.27
N ARG A 85 12.52 19.80 24.30
CA ARG A 85 11.05 19.86 24.34
C ARG A 85 10.48 21.25 24.06
N LYS A 86 11.27 22.30 24.15
CA LYS A 86 10.85 23.69 23.91
C LYS A 86 10.86 24.09 22.44
N THR A 87 11.58 23.36 21.57
CA THR A 87 11.78 23.73 20.17
C THR A 87 11.76 22.52 19.27
N VAL A 88 10.57 22.03 18.96
CA VAL A 88 10.42 21.01 17.91
C VAL A 88 10.06 21.74 16.61
N LYS A 89 10.76 21.39 15.50
CA LYS A 89 10.41 21.92 14.19
C LYS A 89 9.00 21.47 13.80
N VAL A 90 8.17 22.40 13.39
CA VAL A 90 6.79 22.10 12.94
C VAL A 90 6.79 21.05 11.82
N ARG A 91 7.78 21.11 10.93
CA ARG A 91 7.94 20.15 9.84
C ARG A 91 8.13 18.71 10.34
N ASP A 92 8.95 18.50 11.38
CA ASP A 92 9.19 17.17 11.95
C ASP A 92 7.94 16.63 12.63
N LEU A 93 7.24 17.47 13.39
CA LEU A 93 5.99 17.11 14.03
C LEU A 93 4.91 16.76 12.98
N ALA A 94 4.77 17.57 11.94
CA ALA A 94 3.83 17.32 10.85
C ALA A 94 4.12 16.01 10.13
N SER A 95 5.41 15.69 9.93
CA SER A 95 5.83 14.42 9.32
C SER A 95 5.39 13.21 10.15
N VAL A 96 5.58 13.25 11.47
CA VAL A 96 5.15 12.16 12.37
C VAL A 96 3.64 12.02 12.39
N VAL A 97 2.91 13.12 12.50
CA VAL A 97 1.43 13.10 12.48
C VAL A 97 0.91 12.54 11.15
N GLY A 98 1.48 12.94 10.03
CA GLY A 98 1.11 12.40 8.72
C GLY A 98 1.35 10.89 8.62
N GLN A 99 2.48 10.39 9.11
CA GLN A 99 2.78 8.96 9.12
C GLN A 99 1.82 8.17 10.02
N VAL A 100 1.45 8.70 11.18
CA VAL A 100 0.48 8.07 12.08
C VAL A 100 -0.90 8.00 11.42
N ILE A 101 -1.35 9.06 10.75
CA ILE A 101 -2.62 9.09 10.04
C ILE A 101 -2.66 8.02 8.94
N LEU A 102 -1.56 7.82 8.22
CA LEU A 102 -1.47 6.79 7.19
C LEU A 102 -1.52 5.35 7.73
N LEU A 103 -1.23 5.14 9.03
CA LEU A 103 -1.33 3.85 9.68
C LEU A 103 -2.72 3.53 10.19
N THR A 104 -3.61 4.52 10.29
CA THR A 104 -5.00 4.30 10.72
C THR A 104 -5.82 3.71 9.57
N PRO A 105 -6.70 2.73 9.88
CA PRO A 105 -7.58 2.15 8.85
C PRO A 105 -8.60 3.12 8.30
#